data_07a3a043f52464ff093bfccf1f0b1fdb
#
_entry.id   07a3a043f52464ff093bfccf1f0b1fdb
#
_cell.length_a   1.000
_cell.length_b   1.000
_cell.length_c   1.000
_cell.angle_alpha   90.00
_cell.angle_beta   90.00
_cell.angle_gamma   90.00
#
_symmetry.space_group_name_H-M   'P 1'
#
loop_
_entity.id
_entity.type
_entity.pdbx_description
1 polymer ?
#
loop_
_entity_poly.entity_id
_entity_poly.type
_entity_poly.pdbx_seq_one_letter_code
_entity_poly.pdbx_strand_id
1 'polypeptide(L)'
;MVSGAGLVAAACAPPAAQVLDTPEGRVMQYEGDDLLVLVTGAEPSYHVGDQMHLNLMVNNQSAGFAQVKLRTKLLGRGDQPVVQPDPVSLDVKSDDANSVNQDVPLPRDLLPGDYTLSIEVPPWKLDGREFGGGANLRAPVRLDAAPTQ
;
A
#
# COMPACT_ATOMS: atom_id res chain seq x y z
N MET A 1 13.76 -28.87 -20.33
CA MET A 1 13.90 -28.32 -20.20
C MET A 1 13.59 -27.02 -19.86
N VAL A 2 12.85 -26.53 -19.98
CA VAL A 2 12.40 -25.25 -19.78
C VAL A 2 12.23 -24.82 -18.35
N SER A 3 11.99 -25.74 -17.47
CA SER A 3 11.77 -25.42 -16.06
C SER A 3 12.95 -24.69 -15.43
N GLY A 4 14.15 -25.00 -15.85
CA GLY A 4 15.30 -24.29 -15.34
C GLY A 4 15.28 -22.82 -15.69
N ALA A 5 14.84 -22.49 -16.89
CA ALA A 5 14.74 -21.10 -17.29
C ALA A 5 13.70 -20.36 -16.45
N GLY A 6 12.60 -21.02 -16.14
CA GLY A 6 11.59 -20.40 -15.29
C GLY A 6 12.11 -20.09 -13.91
N LEU A 7 12.90 -20.97 -13.35
CA LEU A 7 13.48 -20.73 -12.03
C LEU A 7 14.47 -19.56 -12.05
N VAL A 8 15.25 -19.46 -13.11
CA VAL A 8 16.18 -18.35 -13.23
C VAL A 8 15.41 -17.04 -13.31
N ALA A 9 14.34 -17.01 -14.08
CA ALA A 9 13.52 -15.80 -14.17
C ALA A 9 12.96 -15.42 -12.82
N ALA A 10 12.52 -16.40 -12.02
CA ALA A 10 11.99 -16.11 -10.69
C ALA A 10 13.08 -15.53 -9.77
N ALA A 11 14.30 -16.04 -9.88
CA ALA A 11 15.39 -15.54 -9.05
C ALA A 11 15.76 -14.10 -9.39
N CYS A 12 15.47 -13.67 -10.62
CA CYS A 12 15.75 -12.31 -11.06
C CYS A 12 14.52 -11.44 -11.09
N ALA A 13 13.42 -11.92 -10.54
CA ALA A 13 12.17 -11.18 -10.58
C ALA A 13 12.28 -9.87 -9.80
N PRO A 14 11.66 -8.80 -10.29
CA PRO A 14 11.63 -7.56 -9.53
C PRO A 14 10.82 -7.73 -8.24
N PRO A 15 10.95 -6.79 -7.30
CA PRO A 15 10.14 -6.83 -6.09
C PRO A 15 8.66 -6.93 -6.43
N ALA A 16 7.95 -7.74 -5.67
CA ALA A 16 6.55 -8.07 -5.98
C ALA A 16 5.59 -7.16 -5.25
N ALA A 17 4.67 -6.58 -6.00
CA ALA A 17 3.53 -5.87 -5.45
C ALA A 17 2.27 -6.63 -5.82
N GLN A 18 1.44 -6.96 -4.85
CA GLN A 18 0.25 -7.77 -5.05
C GLN A 18 -0.96 -7.19 -4.35
N VAL A 19 -2.12 -7.44 -4.92
CA VAL A 19 -3.39 -7.13 -4.28
C VAL A 19 -4.20 -8.41 -4.24
N LEU A 20 -4.62 -8.82 -3.04
CA LEU A 20 -5.37 -10.05 -2.84
C LEU A 20 -6.69 -9.72 -2.14
N ASP A 21 -7.79 -10.18 -2.72
CA ASP A 21 -9.10 -10.06 -2.07
C ASP A 21 -9.37 -11.37 -1.36
N THR A 22 -9.53 -11.30 -0.04
CA THR A 22 -9.79 -12.46 0.81
C THR A 22 -11.15 -12.33 1.47
N PRO A 23 -11.70 -13.43 2.03
CA PRO A 23 -12.96 -13.31 2.77
C PRO A 23 -12.91 -12.32 3.93
N GLU A 24 -11.73 -12.08 4.50
CA GLU A 24 -11.56 -11.13 5.60
C GLU A 24 -11.31 -9.71 5.12
N GLY A 25 -11.19 -9.48 3.81
CA GLY A 25 -10.96 -8.17 3.24
C GLY A 25 -9.82 -8.17 2.24
N ARG A 26 -9.48 -6.99 1.79
CA ARG A 26 -8.42 -6.82 0.78
C ARG A 26 -7.07 -6.65 1.47
N VAL A 27 -6.05 -7.32 0.91
CA VAL A 27 -4.68 -7.21 1.37
C VAL A 27 -3.83 -6.68 0.22
N MET A 28 -3.09 -5.60 0.46
CA MET A 28 -2.13 -5.08 -0.48
C MET A 28 -0.74 -5.33 0.09
N GLN A 29 0.16 -5.84 -0.72
CA GLN A 29 1.45 -6.31 -0.23
C GLN A 29 2.56 -5.97 -1.21
N TYR A 30 3.67 -5.51 -0.68
CA TYR A 30 4.92 -5.34 -1.42
C TYR A 30 6.03 -6.03 -0.67
N GLU A 31 6.85 -6.79 -1.38
CA GLU A 31 8.02 -7.44 -0.79
C GLU A 31 9.21 -7.22 -1.69
N GLY A 32 10.27 -6.66 -1.16
CA GLY A 32 11.49 -6.41 -1.90
C GLY A 32 12.50 -5.65 -1.07
N ASP A 33 13.79 -5.79 -1.41
CA ASP A 33 14.87 -5.09 -0.72
C ASP A 33 14.83 -5.30 0.79
N ASP A 34 14.54 -6.55 1.22
CA ASP A 34 14.46 -6.94 2.63
C ASP A 34 13.37 -6.20 3.40
N LEU A 35 12.35 -5.73 2.71
CA LEU A 35 11.23 -5.03 3.33
C LEU A 35 9.93 -5.66 2.87
N LEU A 36 9.01 -5.87 3.82
CA LEU A 36 7.65 -6.28 3.54
C LEU A 36 6.71 -5.17 3.98
N VAL A 37 5.90 -4.66 3.08
CA VAL A 37 4.85 -3.69 3.40
C VAL A 37 3.52 -4.38 3.22
N LEU A 38 2.68 -4.30 4.24
CA LEU A 38 1.38 -4.95 4.24
C LEU A 38 0.31 -3.93 4.59
N VAL A 39 -0.68 -3.78 3.72
CA VAL A 39 -1.80 -2.89 3.96
C VAL A 39 -3.06 -3.73 4.06
N THR A 40 -3.74 -3.63 5.18
CA THR A 40 -4.99 -4.35 5.41
C THR A 40 -6.09 -3.36 5.76
N GLY A 41 -7.33 -3.83 5.76
CA GLY A 41 -8.49 -3.01 6.09
C GLY A 41 -9.14 -2.33 4.91
N ALA A 42 -8.50 -2.31 3.75
CA ALA A 42 -9.10 -1.76 2.55
C ALA A 42 -10.19 -2.70 2.04
N GLU A 43 -11.23 -2.11 1.46
CA GLU A 43 -12.33 -2.88 0.87
C GLU A 43 -12.47 -2.50 -0.60
N PRO A 44 -13.06 -3.38 -1.41
CA PRO A 44 -13.21 -3.07 -2.85
C PRO A 44 -14.20 -1.94 -3.12
N SER A 45 -15.10 -1.63 -2.18
CA SER A 45 -16.06 -0.55 -2.38
C SER A 45 -16.41 0.12 -1.07
N TYR A 46 -16.79 1.37 -1.18
CA TYR A 46 -17.24 2.21 -0.06
C TYR A 46 -18.35 3.12 -0.56
N HIS A 47 -19.06 3.75 0.36
CA HIS A 47 -19.96 4.86 0.03
C HIS A 47 -19.25 6.18 0.23
N VAL A 48 -19.56 7.19 -0.57
CA VAL A 48 -19.01 8.51 -0.32
C VAL A 48 -19.48 8.96 1.08
N GLY A 49 -18.61 9.62 1.80
CA GLY A 49 -18.86 9.97 3.20
C GLY A 49 -18.34 8.97 4.20
N ASP A 50 -17.98 7.75 3.75
CA ASP A 50 -17.37 6.76 4.62
C ASP A 50 -15.93 7.13 4.92
N GLN A 51 -15.32 6.37 5.84
CA GLN A 51 -13.88 6.40 6.07
C GLN A 51 -13.29 5.04 5.73
N MET A 52 -12.13 5.05 5.10
CA MET A 52 -11.34 3.84 4.97
C MET A 52 -10.47 3.70 6.21
N HIS A 53 -10.52 2.54 6.85
CA HIS A 53 -9.70 2.25 8.02
C HIS A 53 -8.60 1.30 7.61
N LEU A 54 -7.43 1.86 7.37
CA LEU A 54 -6.28 1.09 6.88
C LEU A 54 -5.33 0.78 8.01
N ASN A 55 -4.74 -0.41 7.98
CA ASN A 55 -3.59 -0.73 8.81
C ASN A 55 -2.38 -0.86 7.91
N LEU A 56 -1.37 -0.06 8.17
CA LEU A 56 -0.14 -0.03 7.40
C LEU A 56 0.95 -0.66 8.25
N MET A 57 1.51 -1.77 7.78
CA MET A 57 2.55 -2.48 8.51
C MET A 57 3.81 -2.58 7.66
N VAL A 58 4.95 -2.39 8.30
CA VAL A 58 6.26 -2.59 7.68
C VAL A 58 7.02 -3.61 8.51
N ASN A 59 7.48 -4.66 7.85
CA ASN A 59 8.33 -5.68 8.44
C ASN A 59 9.72 -5.53 7.84
N ASN A 60 10.71 -5.26 8.70
CA ASN A 60 12.08 -5.06 8.29
C ASN A 60 12.83 -6.37 8.43
N GLN A 61 13.14 -7.00 7.29
CA GLN A 61 13.83 -8.28 7.25
C GLN A 61 15.34 -8.11 7.08
N SER A 62 15.83 -6.88 7.17
CA SER A 62 17.24 -6.59 7.01
C SER A 62 17.97 -6.62 8.36
N ALA A 63 19.30 -6.51 8.31
CA ALA A 63 20.11 -6.44 9.51
C ALA A 63 20.25 -5.03 10.05
N GLY A 64 19.68 -4.02 9.40
CA GLY A 64 19.83 -2.62 9.79
C GLY A 64 18.53 -2.01 10.27
N PHE A 65 18.59 -0.73 10.59
CA PHE A 65 17.46 0.06 11.06
C PHE A 65 16.80 0.76 9.87
N ALA A 66 15.51 0.49 9.64
CA ALA A 66 14.80 1.03 8.48
C ALA A 66 13.95 2.23 8.86
N GLN A 67 13.98 3.25 8.01
CA GLN A 67 13.11 4.41 8.11
C GLN A 67 12.29 4.47 6.83
N VAL A 68 10.99 4.23 6.96
CA VAL A 68 10.09 4.04 5.81
C VAL A 68 8.97 5.05 5.89
N LYS A 69 8.69 5.69 4.77
CA LYS A 69 7.57 6.61 4.64
C LYS A 69 6.53 5.98 3.73
N LEU A 70 5.26 6.10 4.10
CA LEU A 70 4.15 5.59 3.31
C LEU A 70 3.21 6.74 2.98
N ARG A 71 2.87 6.88 1.70
CA ARG A 71 1.96 7.92 1.24
C ARG A 71 0.72 7.28 0.66
N THR A 72 -0.41 7.58 1.27
CA THR A 72 -1.70 7.07 0.84
C THR A 72 -2.40 8.14 0.01
N LYS A 73 -2.94 7.72 -1.13
CA LYS A 73 -3.71 8.61 -2.00
C LYS A 73 -4.90 7.87 -2.56
N LEU A 74 -6.01 8.55 -2.69
CA LEU A 74 -7.10 8.07 -3.51
C LEU A 74 -7.06 8.84 -4.81
N LEU A 75 -6.92 8.14 -5.92
CA LEU A 75 -6.76 8.73 -7.25
C LEU A 75 -8.05 8.61 -8.03
N GLY A 76 -8.44 9.71 -8.64
CA GLY A 76 -9.59 9.73 -9.53
C GLY A 76 -9.18 9.62 -10.98
N ARG A 77 -9.98 10.20 -11.85
CA ARG A 77 -9.75 10.15 -13.28
C ARG A 77 -8.42 10.80 -13.62
N GLY A 78 -7.65 10.14 -14.49
CA GLY A 78 -6.34 10.64 -14.90
C GLY A 78 -5.31 10.59 -13.79
N ASP A 79 -5.51 9.72 -12.81
CA ASP A 79 -4.62 9.56 -11.65
C ASP A 79 -4.46 10.86 -10.84
N GLN A 80 -5.50 11.69 -10.83
CA GLN A 80 -5.49 12.90 -10.02
C GLN A 80 -5.81 12.56 -8.57
N PRO A 81 -4.98 12.99 -7.61
CA PRO A 81 -5.29 12.73 -6.21
C PRO A 81 -6.52 13.52 -5.78
N VAL A 82 -7.52 12.82 -5.28
CA VAL A 82 -8.74 13.46 -4.76
C VAL A 82 -8.79 13.44 -3.24
N VAL A 83 -8.08 12.50 -2.61
CA VAL A 83 -7.87 12.48 -1.17
C VAL A 83 -6.41 12.12 -0.94
N GLN A 84 -5.75 12.88 -0.08
CA GLN A 84 -4.33 12.66 0.19
C GLN A 84 -4.05 13.02 1.65
N PRO A 85 -4.16 12.03 2.56
CA PRO A 85 -3.82 12.29 3.97
C PRO A 85 -2.31 12.48 4.12
N ASP A 86 -1.92 12.94 5.31
CA ASP A 86 -0.50 13.15 5.59
C ASP A 86 0.26 11.84 5.51
N PRO A 87 1.51 11.87 5.05
CA PRO A 87 2.33 10.65 5.01
C PRO A 87 2.58 10.11 6.41
N VAL A 88 2.76 8.80 6.48
CA VAL A 88 3.09 8.09 7.70
C VAL A 88 4.56 7.71 7.64
N SER A 89 5.29 7.93 8.75
CA SER A 89 6.69 7.51 8.86
C SER A 89 6.81 6.44 9.91
N LEU A 90 7.48 5.34 9.56
CA LEU A 90 7.70 4.22 10.46
C LEU A 90 9.18 3.94 10.59
N ASP A 91 9.65 3.85 11.82
CA ASP A 91 11.01 3.41 12.13
C ASP A 91 10.92 1.97 12.58
N VAL A 92 11.68 1.09 11.95
CA VAL A 92 11.57 -0.35 12.19
C VAL A 92 12.95 -0.94 12.42
N LYS A 93 13.14 -1.52 13.59
CA LYS A 93 14.40 -2.19 13.91
C LYS A 93 14.59 -3.44 13.08
N SER A 94 15.84 -3.92 13.04
CA SER A 94 16.18 -5.16 12.35
C SER A 94 15.30 -6.31 12.85
N ASP A 95 14.81 -7.12 11.92
CA ASP A 95 13.98 -8.29 12.21
C ASP A 95 12.75 -7.97 13.05
N ASP A 96 12.23 -6.75 12.93
CA ASP A 96 11.06 -6.31 13.67
C ASP A 96 10.01 -5.79 12.70
N ALA A 97 8.82 -5.54 13.23
CA ALA A 97 7.72 -4.98 12.45
C ALA A 97 7.10 -3.84 13.24
N ASN A 98 6.60 -2.84 12.51
CA ASN A 98 5.89 -1.73 13.11
C ASN A 98 4.67 -1.43 12.24
N SER A 99 3.61 -0.97 12.86
CA SER A 99 2.38 -0.69 12.13
C SER A 99 1.69 0.55 12.69
N VAL A 100 0.80 1.11 11.87
CA VAL A 100 0.00 2.26 12.25
C VAL A 100 -1.34 2.15 11.56
N ASN A 101 -2.37 2.63 12.24
CA ASN A 101 -3.70 2.75 11.64
C ASN A 101 -3.81 4.12 10.99
N GLN A 102 -4.38 4.16 9.80
CA GLN A 102 -4.62 5.41 9.09
C GLN A 102 -6.07 5.45 8.63
N ASP A 103 -6.80 6.48 9.02
CA ASP A 103 -8.16 6.69 8.57
C ASP A 103 -8.12 7.65 7.40
N VAL A 104 -8.77 7.26 6.31
CA VAL A 104 -8.84 8.07 5.10
C VAL A 104 -10.28 8.48 4.89
N PRO A 105 -10.63 9.75 5.13
CA PRO A 105 -12.01 10.19 4.94
C PRO A 105 -12.35 10.29 3.45
N LEU A 106 -13.53 9.84 3.10
CA LEU A 106 -14.05 9.95 1.74
C LEU A 106 -15.08 11.05 1.72
N PRO A 107 -14.75 12.25 1.20
CA PRO A 107 -15.70 13.38 1.24
C PRO A 107 -17.01 13.05 0.54
N ARG A 108 -18.09 13.58 1.05
CA ARG A 108 -19.42 13.35 0.49
C ARG A 108 -19.60 13.95 -0.89
N ASP A 109 -18.79 14.93 -1.25
CA ASP A 109 -18.89 15.57 -2.55
C ASP A 109 -18.09 14.86 -3.64
N LEU A 110 -17.46 13.74 -3.32
CA LEU A 110 -16.84 12.93 -4.36
C LEU A 110 -17.93 12.30 -5.21
N LEU A 111 -17.68 12.26 -6.51
CA LEU A 111 -18.60 11.60 -7.44
C LEU A 111 -18.50 10.09 -7.29
N PRO A 112 -19.63 9.37 -7.29
CA PRO A 112 -19.55 7.92 -7.36
C PRO A 112 -18.85 7.47 -8.64
N GLY A 113 -18.14 6.34 -8.55
CA GLY A 113 -17.45 5.80 -9.70
C GLY A 113 -16.21 5.02 -9.29
N ASP A 114 -15.32 4.83 -10.25
CA ASP A 114 -14.14 4.02 -10.06
C ASP A 114 -12.95 4.91 -9.69
N TYR A 115 -12.25 4.51 -8.64
CA TYR A 115 -11.08 5.20 -8.12
C TYR A 115 -9.95 4.20 -7.93
N THR A 116 -8.78 4.70 -7.63
CA THR A 116 -7.62 3.85 -7.33
C THR A 116 -7.05 4.25 -5.98
N LEU A 117 -6.93 3.26 -5.09
CA LEU A 117 -6.19 3.46 -3.84
C LEU A 117 -4.72 3.23 -4.15
N SER A 118 -3.89 4.21 -3.85
CA SER A 118 -2.45 4.15 -4.09
C SER A 118 -1.73 4.29 -2.76
N ILE A 119 -0.87 3.32 -2.46
CA ILE A 119 0.04 3.39 -1.32
C ILE A 119 1.44 3.47 -1.91
N GLU A 120 2.04 4.62 -1.79
CA GLU A 120 3.36 4.88 -2.34
C GLU A 120 4.40 4.67 -1.26
N VAL A 121 5.41 3.86 -1.57
CA VAL A 121 6.56 3.62 -0.70
C VAL A 121 7.74 4.29 -1.37
N PRO A 122 8.08 5.54 -1.02
CA PRO A 122 9.26 6.18 -1.64
C PRO A 122 10.52 5.42 -1.24
N PRO A 123 11.65 5.66 -1.92
CA PRO A 123 12.90 5.07 -1.47
C PRO A 123 13.11 5.31 0.02
N TRP A 124 13.50 4.26 0.72
CA TRP A 124 13.62 4.32 2.17
C TRP A 124 15.08 4.23 2.60
N LYS A 125 15.32 4.54 3.85
CA LYS A 125 16.67 4.55 4.40
C LYS A 125 16.90 3.34 5.27
N LEU A 126 18.11 2.80 5.18
CA LEU A 126 18.59 1.74 6.06
C LEU A 126 19.86 2.26 6.71
N ASP A 127 19.86 2.35 8.05
CA ASP A 127 20.97 2.92 8.81
C ASP A 127 21.35 4.33 8.32
N GLY A 128 20.33 5.12 7.95
CA GLY A 128 20.54 6.51 7.53
C GLY A 128 20.94 6.67 6.08
N ARG A 129 21.07 5.61 5.30
CA ARG A 129 21.43 5.66 3.89
C ARG A 129 20.28 5.18 3.03
N GLU A 130 20.10 5.77 1.87
CA GLU A 130 19.11 5.28 0.92
C GLU A 130 19.41 3.85 0.54
N PHE A 131 18.40 3.00 0.60
CA PHE A 131 18.58 1.57 0.36
C PHE A 131 17.60 1.04 -0.67
N GLY A 132 16.30 1.21 -0.44
CA GLY A 132 15.30 0.66 -1.32
C GLY A 132 14.94 1.58 -2.47
N GLY A 133 14.53 1.01 -3.60
CA GLY A 133 14.17 1.77 -4.80
C GLY A 133 12.77 2.35 -4.81
N GLY A 134 11.98 2.01 -3.82
CA GLY A 134 10.60 2.48 -3.76
C GLY A 134 9.64 1.53 -4.46
N ALA A 135 8.36 1.71 -4.18
CA ALA A 135 7.31 0.90 -4.76
C ALA A 135 6.00 1.65 -4.73
N ASN A 136 5.01 1.14 -5.46
CA ASN A 136 3.68 1.71 -5.48
C ASN A 136 2.68 0.56 -5.49
N LEU A 137 1.83 0.51 -4.47
CA LEU A 137 0.75 -0.45 -4.38
C LEU A 137 -0.53 0.22 -4.86
N ARG A 138 -1.21 -0.37 -5.83
CA ARG A 138 -2.44 0.19 -6.39
C ARG A 138 -3.53 -0.85 -6.39
N ALA A 139 -4.73 -0.43 -6.02
CA ALA A 139 -5.90 -1.29 -6.04
C ALA A 139 -7.13 -0.50 -6.48
N PRO A 140 -8.00 -1.09 -7.29
CA PRO A 140 -9.24 -0.41 -7.66
C PRO A 140 -10.18 -0.32 -6.47
N VAL A 141 -10.86 0.80 -6.35
CA VAL A 141 -11.86 1.04 -5.31
C VAL A 141 -13.07 1.67 -5.98
N ARG A 142 -14.25 1.12 -5.69
CA ARG A 142 -15.48 1.71 -6.20
C ARG A 142 -16.13 2.54 -5.11
N LEU A 143 -16.53 3.75 -5.47
CA LEU A 143 -17.30 4.58 -4.57
C LEU A 143 -18.75 4.63 -5.04
N ASP A 144 -19.64 4.26 -4.16
CA ASP A 144 -21.07 4.32 -4.41
C ASP A 144 -21.66 5.59 -3.78
N ALA A 145 -22.83 5.99 -4.27
CA ALA A 145 -23.49 7.16 -3.72
C ALA A 145 -23.80 6.95 -2.24
N ALA A 146 -23.80 8.04 -1.50
CA ALA A 146 -24.16 7.97 -0.08
C ALA A 146 -25.56 7.38 0.08
N PRO A 147 -25.77 6.54 1.11
CA PRO A 147 -27.10 5.99 1.33
C PRO A 147 -28.12 7.11 1.56
N THR A 148 -29.30 6.97 0.96
CA THR A 148 -30.39 7.90 1.21
C THR A 148 -31.12 7.53 2.49
N GLN A 149 -31.56 8.54 3.18
CA GLN A 149 -32.28 8.36 4.45
C GLN A 149 -33.77 8.44 4.21
#